data_e7c4bcf7f715813a28fb3c485db15820
#
_entry.id   e7c4bcf7f715813a28fb3c485db15820
#
_cell.length_a   1.000
_cell.length_b   1.000
_cell.length_c   1.000
_cell.angle_alpha   90.00
_cell.angle_beta   90.00
_cell.angle_gamma   90.00
#
_symmetry.space_group_name_H-M   'P 1'
#
loop_
_entity.id
_entity.type
_entity.pdbx_description
1 polymer ?
#
loop_
_entity_poly.entity_id
_entity_poly.type
_entity_poly.pdbx_seq_one_letter_code
_entity_poly.pdbx_strand_id
1 'polypeptide(L)'
;LHFLISPPQLEIFEPAGDLVVETSYLSVKGQTEPGAKLTINNETIKVDLDGRWSQEVVLSPGLNILRIVASNRFNKQRELVRQVMFK
;
A
#
# COMPACT_ATOMS: atom_id res chain seq x y z
N LEU A 1 22.66 -14.52 7.05
CA LEU A 1 22.08 -14.11 5.76
C LEU A 1 20.56 -14.05 5.76
N HIS A 2 19.97 -14.07 6.95
CA HIS A 2 18.50 -14.03 6.99
C HIS A 2 17.94 -12.71 6.46
N PHE A 3 18.76 -11.63 6.32
CA PHE A 3 18.27 -10.40 5.71
C PHE A 3 17.85 -10.62 4.24
N LEU A 4 18.38 -11.64 3.57
CA LEU A 4 17.99 -11.96 2.19
C LEU A 4 16.59 -12.56 2.12
N ILE A 5 16.09 -13.08 3.23
CA ILE A 5 14.75 -13.67 3.27
C ILE A 5 13.78 -12.82 4.07
N SER A 6 14.19 -11.62 4.45
CA SER A 6 13.32 -10.68 5.16
C SER A 6 12.29 -10.10 4.20
N PRO A 7 11.08 -9.81 4.69
CA PRO A 7 10.11 -9.08 3.87
C PRO A 7 10.64 -7.70 3.52
N PRO A 8 10.20 -7.11 2.40
CA PRO A 8 10.62 -5.76 2.03
C PRO A 8 10.06 -4.74 3.02
N GLN A 9 10.73 -3.60 3.13
CA GLN A 9 10.18 -2.48 3.87
C GLN A 9 8.92 -1.98 3.19
N LEU A 10 7.96 -1.53 3.99
CA LEU A 10 6.75 -0.92 3.48
C LEU A 10 6.26 0.10 4.50
N GLU A 11 6.05 1.32 4.04
CA GLU A 11 5.54 2.41 4.86
C GLU A 11 4.43 3.11 4.10
N ILE A 12 3.34 3.44 4.79
CA ILE A 12 2.22 4.18 4.21
C ILE A 12 2.18 5.54 4.89
N PHE A 13 2.46 6.60 4.12
CA PHE A 13 2.45 7.96 4.64
C PHE A 13 1.03 8.50 4.71
N GLU A 14 0.22 8.19 3.70
CA GLU A 14 -1.17 8.63 3.62
C GLU A 14 -2.03 7.50 3.11
N PRO A 15 -3.08 7.13 3.83
CA PRO A 15 -3.43 7.61 5.15
C PRO A 15 -2.53 7.01 6.23
N ALA A 16 -2.19 7.83 7.24
CA ALA A 16 -1.33 7.38 8.33
C ALA A 16 -2.01 6.34 9.22
N GLY A 17 -3.32 6.26 9.16
CA GLY A 17 -4.11 5.29 9.91
C GLY A 17 -5.48 5.16 9.26
N ASP A 18 -6.40 4.52 9.98
CA ASP A 18 -7.79 4.42 9.52
C ASP A 18 -8.43 5.80 9.58
N LEU A 19 -9.36 6.07 8.66
CA LEU A 19 -9.99 7.38 8.62
C LEU A 19 -11.39 7.33 8.02
N VAL A 20 -12.11 8.45 8.18
CA VAL A 20 -13.43 8.67 7.60
C VAL A 20 -13.31 9.81 6.60
N VAL A 21 -13.85 9.63 5.41
CA VAL A 21 -13.79 10.63 4.35
C VAL A 21 -15.19 10.87 3.78
N GLU A 22 -15.35 12.01 3.09
CA GLU A 22 -16.61 12.36 2.44
C GLU A 22 -16.44 12.44 0.92
N THR A 23 -15.28 11.99 0.41
CA THR A 23 -15.00 11.96 -1.03
C THR A 23 -14.96 10.52 -1.50
N SER A 24 -15.28 10.32 -2.79
CA SER A 24 -15.31 8.99 -3.39
C SER A 24 -13.94 8.50 -3.84
N TYR A 25 -12.89 9.25 -3.57
CA TYR A 25 -11.54 8.84 -3.92
C TYR A 25 -10.56 9.28 -2.85
N LEU A 26 -9.42 8.61 -2.81
CA LEU A 26 -8.40 8.84 -1.80
C LEU A 26 -7.03 8.62 -2.42
N SER A 27 -6.10 9.53 -2.15
CA SER A 27 -4.70 9.32 -2.53
C SER A 27 -4.03 8.48 -1.46
N VAL A 28 -3.40 7.38 -1.87
CA VAL A 28 -2.62 6.51 -1.00
C VAL A 28 -1.17 6.65 -1.40
N LYS A 29 -0.31 6.98 -0.44
CA LYS A 29 1.10 7.26 -0.72
C LYS A 29 1.98 6.56 0.29
N GLY A 30 3.14 6.13 -0.17
CA GLY A 30 4.09 5.51 0.72
C GLY A 30 5.42 5.24 0.07
N GLN A 31 6.15 4.36 0.72
CA GLN A 31 7.49 3.97 0.27
C GLN A 31 7.69 2.50 0.57
N THR A 32 8.36 1.82 -0.35
CA THR A 32 8.76 0.43 -0.16
C THR A 32 10.22 0.28 -0.57
N GLU A 33 10.76 -0.91 -0.39
CA GLU A 33 12.10 -1.21 -0.82
C GLU A 33 12.19 -1.05 -2.35
N PRO A 34 13.21 -0.36 -2.87
CA PRO A 34 13.39 -0.25 -4.33
C PRO A 34 13.44 -1.63 -4.97
N GLY A 35 12.71 -1.78 -6.07
CA GLY A 35 12.62 -3.05 -6.78
C GLY A 35 11.54 -3.99 -6.28
N ALA A 36 10.89 -3.68 -5.17
CA ALA A 36 9.79 -4.51 -4.67
C ALA A 36 8.55 -4.33 -5.55
N LYS A 37 7.73 -5.37 -5.61
CA LYS A 37 6.43 -5.31 -6.26
C LYS A 37 5.41 -4.85 -5.22
N LEU A 38 4.56 -3.93 -5.61
CA LEU A 38 3.52 -3.40 -4.72
C LEU A 38 2.14 -3.66 -5.33
N THR A 39 1.21 -4.09 -4.48
CA THR A 39 -0.19 -4.20 -4.88
C THR A 39 -1.08 -3.51 -3.85
N ILE A 40 -2.20 -2.98 -4.32
CA ILE A 40 -3.29 -2.51 -3.47
C ILE A 40 -4.52 -3.29 -3.91
N ASN A 41 -5.08 -4.08 -3.00
CA ASN A 41 -6.23 -4.95 -3.30
C ASN A 41 -6.01 -5.78 -4.56
N ASN A 42 -4.81 -6.37 -4.65
CA ASN A 42 -4.36 -7.25 -5.75
C ASN A 42 -4.08 -6.53 -7.06
N GLU A 43 -4.18 -5.22 -7.11
CA GLU A 43 -3.86 -4.44 -8.30
C GLU A 43 -2.42 -3.93 -8.20
N THR A 44 -1.62 -4.19 -9.23
CA THR A 44 -0.21 -3.80 -9.25
C THR A 44 -0.08 -2.28 -9.37
N ILE A 45 0.72 -1.70 -8.48
CA ILE A 45 0.96 -0.27 -8.40
C ILE A 45 2.40 0.00 -8.81
N LYS A 46 2.59 1.07 -9.59
CA LYS A 46 3.92 1.46 -10.02
C LYS A 46 4.73 2.02 -8.86
N VAL A 47 5.96 1.54 -8.72
CA VAL A 47 6.92 2.01 -7.72
C VAL A 47 8.08 2.65 -8.45
N ASP A 48 8.51 3.83 -8.01
CA ASP A 48 9.62 4.52 -8.67
C ASP A 48 10.97 3.95 -8.22
N LEU A 49 12.04 4.50 -8.80
CA LEU A 49 13.39 3.98 -8.53
C LEU A 49 13.83 4.16 -7.09
N ASP A 50 13.22 5.11 -6.38
CA ASP A 50 13.51 5.35 -4.96
C ASP A 50 12.63 4.52 -4.03
N GLY A 51 11.72 3.74 -4.58
CA GLY A 51 10.76 2.96 -3.79
C GLY A 51 9.51 3.73 -3.40
N ARG A 52 9.33 4.94 -3.90
CA ARG A 52 8.14 5.74 -3.60
C ARG A 52 7.00 5.38 -4.54
N TRP A 53 5.79 5.45 -4.01
CA TRP A 53 4.59 5.12 -4.77
C TRP A 53 3.43 6.00 -4.33
N SER A 54 2.51 6.21 -5.24
CA SER A 54 1.30 6.98 -5.00
C SER A 54 0.22 6.45 -5.92
N GLN A 55 -0.97 6.24 -5.37
CA GLN A 55 -2.09 5.71 -6.14
C GLN A 55 -3.37 6.33 -5.65
N GLU A 56 -4.19 6.78 -6.60
CA GLU A 56 -5.55 7.22 -6.29
C GLU A 56 -6.46 6.00 -6.29
N VAL A 57 -7.23 5.85 -5.22
CA VAL A 57 -8.13 4.71 -5.02
C VAL A 57 -9.56 5.22 -5.01
N VAL A 58 -10.42 4.56 -5.79
CA VAL A 58 -11.85 4.87 -5.80
C VAL A 58 -12.51 4.11 -4.66
N LEU A 59 -13.33 4.82 -3.88
CA LEU A 59 -13.99 4.26 -2.71
C LEU A 59 -15.45 3.98 -3.00
N SER A 60 -15.96 2.91 -2.40
CA SER A 60 -17.38 2.62 -2.37
C SER A 60 -18.00 3.21 -1.11
N PRO A 61 -19.29 3.59 -1.12
CA PRO A 61 -19.93 4.02 0.11
C PRO A 61 -19.81 2.97 1.21
N GLY A 62 -19.52 3.40 2.42
CA GLY A 62 -19.34 2.51 3.55
C GLY A 62 -17.88 2.20 3.81
N LEU A 63 -17.62 1.04 4.38
CA LEU A 63 -16.27 0.64 4.78
C LEU A 63 -15.50 0.10 3.58
N ASN A 64 -14.29 0.63 3.38
CA ASN A 64 -13.34 0.16 2.39
C ASN A 64 -12.11 -0.38 3.11
N ILE A 65 -11.66 -1.56 2.72
CA ILE A 65 -10.45 -2.15 3.29
C ILE A 65 -9.38 -2.13 2.20
N LEU A 66 -8.30 -1.41 2.49
CA LEU A 66 -7.18 -1.30 1.57
C LEU A 66 -6.06 -2.20 2.08
N ARG A 67 -5.75 -3.24 1.30
CA ARG A 67 -4.64 -4.16 1.60
C ARG A 67 -3.47 -3.80 0.71
N ILE A 68 -2.42 -3.31 1.32
CA ILE A 68 -1.21 -2.90 0.61
C ILE A 68 -0.15 -3.95 0.88
N VAL A 69 0.31 -4.60 -0.18
CA VAL A 69 1.27 -5.70 -0.08
C VAL A 69 2.50 -5.38 -0.90
N ALA A 70 3.66 -5.47 -0.26
CA ALA A 70 4.94 -5.38 -0.94
C ALA A 70 5.60 -6.76 -0.93
N SER A 71 6.16 -7.17 -2.05
CA SER A 71 6.87 -8.45 -2.15
C SER A 71 8.20 -8.26 -2.85
N ASN A 72 9.20 -9.04 -2.45
CA ASN A 72 10.51 -9.00 -3.06
C ASN A 72 10.70 -10.20 -3.99
N ARG A 73 11.86 -10.27 -4.64
CA ARG A 73 12.17 -11.34 -5.59
C ARG A 73 12.28 -12.72 -4.95
N PHE A 74 12.37 -12.77 -3.61
CA PHE A 74 12.39 -14.03 -2.87
C PHE A 74 11.00 -14.44 -2.43
N ASN A 75 9.96 -13.75 -2.91
CA ASN A 75 8.56 -14.03 -2.62
C ASN A 75 8.21 -13.82 -1.16
N LYS A 76 8.97 -12.99 -0.45
CA LYS A 76 8.63 -12.57 0.91
C LYS A 76 7.77 -11.33 0.83
N GLN A 77 6.75 -11.26 1.69
CA GLN A 77 5.74 -10.23 1.62
C GLN A 77 5.59 -9.51 2.95
N ARG A 78 5.21 -8.25 2.84
CA ARG A 78 4.75 -7.46 3.98
C ARG A 78 3.41 -6.84 3.60
N GLU A 79 2.45 -6.96 4.51
CA GLU A 79 1.11 -6.45 4.28
C GLU A 79 0.77 -5.41 5.34
N LEU A 80 0.22 -4.28 4.91
CA LEU A 80 -0.37 -3.28 5.78
C LEU A 80 -1.81 -3.04 5.33
N VAL A 81 -2.68 -2.75 6.29
CA VAL A 81 -4.10 -2.58 6.02
C VAL A 81 -4.54 -1.21 6.54
N ARG A 82 -5.39 -0.54 5.76
CA ARG A 82 -6.07 0.69 6.19
C ARG A 82 -7.56 0.52 5.98
N GLN A 83 -8.33 0.96 6.95
CA GLN A 83 -9.78 0.98 6.86
C GLN A 83 -10.23 2.41 6.62
N VAL A 84 -10.99 2.61 5.56
CA VAL A 84 -11.47 3.94 5.15
C VAL A 84 -12.99 3.89 5.03
N MET A 85 -13.66 4.70 5.84
CA MET A 85 -15.11 4.83 5.79
C MET A 85 -15.46 6.01 4.90
N PHE A 86 -16.19 5.76 3.82
CA PHE A 86 -16.70 6.79 2.94
C PHE A 86 -18.17 7.04 3.30
N LYS A 87 -18.43 8.22 3.80
CA LYS A 87 -19.80 8.62 4.18
C LYS A 87 -20.50 9.39 3.09
#